data_d2efa23c72393a2231af4d6e00d1e017
#
_entry.id   d2efa23c72393a2231af4d6e00d1e017
#
_cell.length_a   1.000
_cell.length_b   1.000
_cell.length_c   1.000
_cell.angle_alpha   90.00
_cell.angle_beta   90.00
_cell.angle_gamma   90.00
#
_symmetry.space_group_name_H-M   'P 1'
#
loop_
_entity.id
_entity.type
_entity.pdbx_description
1 polymer ?
#
loop_
_entity_poly.entity_id
_entity_poly.type
_entity_poly.pdbx_seq_one_letter_code
_entity_poly.pdbx_strand_id
1 'polypeptide(L)'
;AGARPINTDRDTLISPCDGYMSAYKISSDSEFSIKNSYYNVEDLVGGADIADDYINGTCLVLRLGVENYHRYCYIDDGFKSRNWHIQGRYHPVQPIVVRKRPVFMQNTREYCMLYTENFGTVVQIEVGACLVGKIENYRQAGVIRRGEEKGLFRFGGSTIVLLFKEGVLDLPQEIFEQTLHGREKP
;
A
#
# COMPACT_ATOMS: atom_id res chain seq x y z
N ALA A 1 25.38 0.57 -3.66
CA ALA A 1 25.10 0.18 -2.29
C ALA A 1 25.55 1.34 -1.36
N GLY A 2 24.71 1.82 -0.46
CA GLY A 2 25.07 2.86 0.53
C GLY A 2 24.31 4.19 0.43
N ALA A 3 23.62 4.47 -0.67
CA ALA A 3 22.88 5.73 -0.81
C ALA A 3 21.59 5.82 0.06
N ARG A 4 21.09 4.68 0.53
CA ARG A 4 19.91 4.56 1.41
C ARG A 4 20.25 3.62 2.56
N PRO A 5 20.78 4.12 3.69
CA PRO A 5 21.05 3.28 4.86
C PRO A 5 19.73 2.76 5.42
N ILE A 6 19.68 1.46 5.70
CA ILE A 6 18.53 0.82 6.35
C ILE A 6 18.68 0.95 7.86
N ASN A 7 17.66 1.47 8.53
CA ASN A 7 17.60 1.42 9.98
C ASN A 7 17.47 -0.05 10.42
N THR A 8 18.35 -0.50 11.30
CA THR A 8 18.42 -1.87 11.82
C THR A 8 17.68 -2.07 13.14
N ASP A 9 17.13 -1.00 13.70
CA ASP A 9 16.31 -1.05 14.90
C ASP A 9 15.00 -1.81 14.58
N ARG A 10 14.77 -2.89 15.32
CA ARG A 10 13.64 -3.80 15.08
C ARG A 10 12.29 -3.19 15.45
N ASP A 11 12.25 -2.26 16.38
CA ASP A 11 11.04 -1.58 16.83
C ASP A 11 10.63 -0.42 15.90
N THR A 12 11.47 -0.11 14.92
CA THR A 12 11.24 0.99 13.98
C THR A 12 10.79 0.46 12.62
N LEU A 13 9.60 0.86 12.16
CA LEU A 13 9.16 0.58 10.80
C LEU A 13 10.00 1.39 9.80
N ILE A 14 10.58 0.72 8.80
CA ILE A 14 11.22 1.42 7.67
C ILE A 14 10.21 1.67 6.56
N SER A 15 10.40 2.77 5.81
CA SER A 15 9.63 3.00 4.59
C SER A 15 10.04 1.99 3.50
N PRO A 16 9.09 1.35 2.81
CA PRO A 16 9.39 0.45 1.71
C PRO A 16 9.88 1.18 0.45
N CYS A 17 9.64 2.48 0.34
CA CYS A 17 9.98 3.29 -0.84
C CYS A 17 10.19 4.76 -0.49
N ASP A 18 10.77 5.51 -1.43
CA ASP A 18 10.74 6.97 -1.40
C ASP A 18 9.33 7.45 -1.74
N GLY A 19 8.90 8.59 -1.19
CA GLY A 19 7.60 9.17 -1.53
C GLY A 19 6.94 9.93 -0.39
N TYR A 20 5.65 10.12 -0.52
CA TYR A 20 4.82 10.85 0.42
C TYR A 20 3.85 9.91 1.11
N MET A 21 3.77 9.98 2.43
CA MET A 21 2.98 9.08 3.26
C MET A 21 1.70 9.76 3.77
N SER A 22 0.60 9.01 3.68
CA SER A 22 -0.65 9.26 4.39
C SER A 22 -0.99 8.07 5.29
N ALA A 23 -1.58 8.33 6.45
CA ALA A 23 -1.97 7.29 7.39
C ALA A 23 -3.46 7.38 7.74
N TYR A 24 -4.14 6.26 7.75
CA TYR A 24 -5.56 6.15 8.05
C TYR A 24 -5.80 5.09 9.13
N LYS A 25 -6.74 5.33 10.02
CA LYS A 25 -7.34 4.27 10.83
C LYS A 25 -8.33 3.50 9.98
N ILE A 26 -8.33 2.18 10.09
CA ILE A 26 -9.23 1.32 9.34
C ILE A 26 -10.51 1.10 10.15
N SER A 27 -11.66 1.43 9.57
CA SER A 27 -12.98 1.04 10.07
C SER A 27 -13.73 0.30 8.97
N SER A 28 -14.87 -0.28 9.28
CA SER A 28 -15.73 -0.95 8.29
C SER A 28 -16.11 -0.06 7.10
N ASP A 29 -16.16 1.26 7.33
CA ASP A 29 -16.60 2.25 6.35
C ASP A 29 -15.45 3.10 5.79
N SER A 30 -14.18 2.74 6.10
CA SER A 30 -13.02 3.51 5.66
C SER A 30 -12.85 3.45 4.15
N GLU A 31 -12.69 4.62 3.54
CA GLU A 31 -12.31 4.78 2.13
C GLU A 31 -10.98 5.54 2.04
N PHE A 32 -10.05 5.02 1.28
CA PHE A 32 -8.72 5.58 1.08
C PHE A 32 -8.62 6.20 -0.31
N SER A 33 -8.15 7.44 -0.39
CA SER A 33 -7.87 8.09 -1.68
C SER A 33 -6.53 7.61 -2.23
N ILE A 34 -6.57 6.87 -3.34
CA ILE A 34 -5.38 6.38 -4.03
C ILE A 34 -5.53 6.72 -5.52
N LYS A 35 -4.64 7.56 -6.06
CA LYS A 35 -4.61 7.94 -7.49
C LYS A 35 -5.95 8.42 -8.04
N ASN A 36 -6.61 9.33 -7.32
CA ASN A 36 -7.93 9.88 -7.67
C ASN A 36 -9.07 8.84 -7.70
N SER A 37 -8.86 7.68 -7.10
CA SER A 37 -9.88 6.65 -6.88
C SER A 37 -10.01 6.39 -5.38
N TYR A 38 -11.19 5.97 -4.97
CA TYR A 38 -11.46 5.61 -3.59
C TYR A 38 -11.53 4.09 -3.49
N TYR A 39 -10.86 3.54 -2.48
CA TYR A 39 -10.81 2.11 -2.18
C TYR A 39 -11.13 1.90 -0.70
N ASN A 40 -11.93 0.90 -0.39
CA ASN A 40 -11.94 0.29 0.93
C ASN A 40 -10.92 -0.86 0.98
N VAL A 41 -10.74 -1.49 2.15
CA VAL A 41 -9.77 -2.59 2.28
C VAL A 41 -10.16 -3.78 1.41
N GLU A 42 -11.45 -4.14 1.36
CA GLU A 42 -11.97 -5.22 0.52
C GLU A 42 -11.67 -5.00 -0.96
N ASP A 43 -11.89 -3.78 -1.46
CA ASP A 43 -11.53 -3.42 -2.83
C ASP A 43 -10.03 -3.61 -3.09
N LEU A 44 -9.17 -3.25 -2.13
CA LEU A 44 -7.71 -3.33 -2.28
C LEU A 44 -7.22 -4.77 -2.40
N VAL A 45 -7.77 -5.69 -1.63
CA VAL A 45 -7.32 -7.10 -1.56
C VAL A 45 -8.24 -8.07 -2.31
N GLY A 46 -9.39 -7.61 -2.78
CA GLY A 46 -10.35 -8.41 -3.55
C GLY A 46 -11.10 -9.46 -2.75
N GLY A 47 -11.27 -9.26 -1.43
CA GLY A 47 -12.03 -10.18 -0.58
C GLY A 47 -12.26 -9.67 0.84
N ALA A 48 -13.46 -9.89 1.36
CA ALA A 48 -13.89 -9.45 2.69
C ALA A 48 -13.11 -10.16 3.82
N ASP A 49 -12.83 -11.46 3.67
CA ASP A 49 -12.17 -12.26 4.70
C ASP A 49 -10.82 -11.67 5.16
N ILE A 50 -10.06 -11.12 4.21
CA ILE A 50 -8.78 -10.44 4.53
C ILE A 50 -9.06 -9.08 5.16
N ALA A 51 -10.07 -8.35 4.67
CA ALA A 51 -10.37 -7.00 5.12
C ALA A 51 -10.76 -6.96 6.60
N ASP A 52 -11.56 -7.92 7.06
CA ASP A 52 -12.04 -8.00 8.44
C ASP A 52 -10.90 -8.12 9.46
N ASP A 53 -9.82 -8.81 9.08
CA ASP A 53 -8.61 -8.99 9.90
C ASP A 53 -7.87 -7.68 10.22
N TYR A 54 -8.13 -6.61 9.46
CA TYR A 54 -7.46 -5.31 9.59
C TYR A 54 -8.36 -4.19 10.12
N ILE A 55 -9.61 -4.48 10.48
CA ILE A 55 -10.49 -3.53 11.17
C ILE A 55 -9.81 -3.05 12.47
N ASN A 56 -9.93 -1.75 12.77
CA ASN A 56 -9.26 -1.01 13.84
C ASN A 56 -7.74 -0.87 13.66
N GLY A 57 -7.18 -1.47 12.63
CA GLY A 57 -5.77 -1.38 12.28
C GLY A 57 -5.39 -0.05 11.64
N THR A 58 -4.24 -0.07 10.99
CA THR A 58 -3.67 1.13 10.32
C THR A 58 -3.37 0.84 8.87
N CYS A 59 -3.82 1.74 7.99
CA CYS A 59 -3.47 1.75 6.57
C CYS A 59 -2.48 2.88 6.31
N LEU A 60 -1.30 2.53 5.78
CA LEU A 60 -0.32 3.49 5.27
C LEU A 60 -0.39 3.51 3.75
N VAL A 61 -0.52 4.69 3.17
CA VAL A 61 -0.51 4.92 1.73
C VAL A 61 0.73 5.72 1.38
N LEU A 62 1.65 5.12 0.61
CA LEU A 62 2.90 5.73 0.19
C LEU A 62 2.83 6.02 -1.31
N ARG A 63 2.72 7.29 -1.66
CA ARG A 63 2.62 7.77 -3.04
C ARG A 63 4.00 8.14 -3.58
N LEU A 64 4.40 7.50 -4.67
CA LEU A 64 5.62 7.82 -5.41
C LEU A 64 5.27 8.81 -6.54
N GLY A 65 5.85 9.99 -6.50
CA GLY A 65 5.83 10.94 -7.61
C GLY A 65 6.82 10.54 -8.71
N VAL A 66 6.80 11.26 -9.82
CA VAL A 66 7.70 11.01 -10.96
C VAL A 66 9.17 11.28 -10.62
N GLU A 67 9.41 12.09 -9.61
CA GLU A 67 10.72 12.47 -9.06
C GLU A 67 11.32 11.43 -8.13
N ASN A 68 10.49 10.51 -7.61
CA ASN A 68 10.92 9.53 -6.62
C ASN A 68 11.58 8.31 -7.29
N TYR A 69 12.37 7.57 -6.50
CA TYR A 69 12.94 6.30 -6.93
C TYR A 69 11.90 5.20 -6.87
N HIS A 70 11.61 4.58 -7.99
CA HIS A 70 10.47 3.67 -8.17
C HIS A 70 10.73 2.21 -7.80
N ARG A 71 11.83 1.91 -7.09
CA ARG A 71 12.07 0.59 -6.49
C ARG A 71 11.58 0.57 -5.05
N TYR A 72 11.17 -0.58 -4.59
CA TYR A 72 10.67 -0.77 -3.24
C TYR A 72 11.23 -2.03 -2.59
N CYS A 73 11.26 -2.04 -1.27
CA CYS A 73 11.86 -3.10 -0.46
C CYS A 73 10.86 -3.72 0.53
N TYR A 74 11.29 -4.80 1.16
CA TYR A 74 10.58 -5.38 2.29
C TYR A 74 10.82 -4.56 3.54
N ILE A 75 9.77 -4.43 4.36
CA ILE A 75 9.79 -3.60 5.59
C ILE A 75 10.45 -4.30 6.77
N ASP A 76 10.57 -5.63 6.73
CA ASP A 76 11.09 -6.43 7.84
C ASP A 76 11.64 -7.77 7.34
N ASP A 77 12.30 -8.52 8.24
CA ASP A 77 12.64 -9.92 8.06
C ASP A 77 11.38 -10.78 8.21
N GLY A 78 11.34 -11.96 7.55
CA GLY A 78 10.22 -12.86 7.66
C GLY A 78 10.00 -13.74 6.44
N PHE A 79 8.74 -14.02 6.14
CA PHE A 79 8.33 -14.82 4.99
C PHE A 79 7.24 -14.09 4.18
N LYS A 80 7.36 -14.12 2.87
CA LYS A 80 6.39 -13.56 1.93
C LYS A 80 5.56 -14.66 1.28
N SER A 81 4.25 -14.50 1.24
CA SER A 81 3.34 -15.31 0.44
C SER A 81 3.57 -15.10 -1.08
N ARG A 82 2.87 -15.86 -1.90
CA ARG A 82 2.75 -15.55 -3.33
C ARG A 82 2.14 -14.15 -3.54
N ASN A 83 2.31 -13.62 -4.75
CA ASN A 83 1.59 -12.42 -5.17
C ASN A 83 0.20 -12.80 -5.71
N TRP A 84 -0.81 -11.99 -5.39
CA TRP A 84 -2.13 -12.03 -6.00
C TRP A 84 -2.30 -10.81 -6.88
N HIS A 85 -2.66 -11.04 -8.11
CA HIS A 85 -2.86 -9.98 -9.10
C HIS A 85 -4.36 -9.66 -9.22
N ILE A 86 -4.69 -8.37 -9.15
CA ILE A 86 -6.04 -7.87 -9.36
C ILE A 86 -6.00 -6.91 -10.55
N GLN A 87 -6.64 -7.32 -11.63
CA GLN A 87 -6.69 -6.54 -12.85
C GLN A 87 -7.49 -5.26 -12.65
N GLY A 88 -6.94 -4.15 -13.09
CA GLY A 88 -7.63 -2.87 -13.14
C GLY A 88 -8.83 -2.91 -14.09
N ARG A 89 -9.86 -2.13 -13.79
CA ARG A 89 -11.09 -2.04 -14.61
C ARG A 89 -11.45 -0.59 -14.86
N TYR A 90 -11.88 -0.31 -16.10
CA TYR A 90 -12.63 0.89 -16.43
C TYR A 90 -14.12 0.59 -16.29
N HIS A 91 -14.82 1.39 -15.50
CA HIS A 91 -16.27 1.37 -15.50
C HIS A 91 -16.76 2.47 -16.44
N PRO A 92 -17.45 2.15 -17.56
CA PRO A 92 -18.04 3.17 -18.40
C PRO A 92 -19.08 3.95 -17.59
N VAL A 93 -18.94 5.27 -17.59
CA VAL A 93 -19.82 6.17 -16.83
C VAL A 93 -21.19 6.21 -17.48
N GLN A 94 -22.19 5.60 -16.84
CA GLN A 94 -23.56 6.00 -17.11
C GLN A 94 -23.94 7.23 -16.27
N PRO A 95 -24.52 8.28 -16.85
CA PRO A 95 -24.80 9.56 -16.15
C PRO A 95 -25.64 9.42 -14.87
N ILE A 96 -26.37 8.35 -14.71
CA ILE A 96 -27.24 8.08 -13.55
C ILE A 96 -26.47 7.63 -12.30
N VAL A 97 -25.27 7.06 -12.46
CA VAL A 97 -24.45 6.53 -11.35
C VAL A 97 -23.54 7.60 -10.73
N VAL A 98 -23.33 8.71 -11.43
CA VAL A 98 -22.44 9.84 -11.03
C VAL A 98 -22.82 10.47 -9.69
N ARG A 99 -24.04 10.28 -9.21
CA ARG A 99 -24.52 10.96 -7.99
C ARG A 99 -24.14 10.28 -6.67
N LYS A 100 -23.57 9.05 -6.66
CA LYS A 100 -23.31 8.33 -5.41
C LYS A 100 -21.89 7.82 -5.19
N ARG A 101 -21.08 7.56 -6.24
CA ARG A 101 -19.66 7.19 -6.11
C ARG A 101 -18.91 7.46 -7.42
N PRO A 102 -17.93 8.36 -7.47
CA PRO A 102 -17.08 8.54 -8.66
C PRO A 102 -15.98 7.45 -8.68
N VAL A 103 -16.35 6.17 -8.76
CA VAL A 103 -15.39 5.10 -9.00
C VAL A 103 -15.35 4.86 -10.51
N PHE A 104 -14.58 5.69 -11.21
CA PHE A 104 -14.47 5.58 -12.67
C PHE A 104 -13.36 4.66 -13.12
N MET A 105 -12.44 4.32 -12.23
CA MET A 105 -11.23 3.62 -12.62
C MET A 105 -10.63 2.84 -11.43
N GLN A 106 -10.57 1.53 -11.56
CA GLN A 106 -9.80 0.70 -10.63
C GLN A 106 -8.42 0.41 -11.22
N ASN A 107 -7.39 0.76 -10.50
CA ASN A 107 -6.02 0.51 -10.92
C ASN A 107 -5.66 -0.97 -10.78
N THR A 108 -4.85 -1.46 -11.73
CA THR A 108 -4.20 -2.76 -11.59
C THR A 108 -3.32 -2.76 -10.35
N ARG A 109 -3.41 -3.80 -9.54
CA ARG A 109 -2.65 -3.93 -8.30
C ARG A 109 -2.23 -5.36 -8.04
N GLU A 110 -1.14 -5.50 -7.32
CA GLU A 110 -0.70 -6.78 -6.77
C GLU A 110 -0.61 -6.66 -5.25
N TYR A 111 -0.93 -7.72 -4.52
CA TYR A 111 -0.72 -7.76 -3.08
C TYR A 111 -0.08 -9.08 -2.65
N CYS A 112 0.54 -9.06 -1.50
CA CYS A 112 1.02 -10.24 -0.81
C CYS A 112 0.90 -10.07 0.71
N MET A 113 0.90 -11.20 1.41
CA MET A 113 1.04 -11.22 2.86
C MET A 113 2.52 -11.29 3.22
N LEU A 114 2.96 -10.43 4.11
CA LEU A 114 4.27 -10.45 4.74
C LEU A 114 4.07 -10.95 6.18
N TYR A 115 4.57 -12.13 6.47
CA TYR A 115 4.62 -12.69 7.83
C TYR A 115 5.94 -12.21 8.45
N THR A 116 5.89 -11.04 9.08
CA THR A 116 7.06 -10.32 9.57
C THR A 116 7.42 -10.73 11.00
N GLU A 117 8.70 -10.58 11.36
CA GLU A 117 9.17 -10.91 12.71
C GLU A 117 8.69 -9.91 13.76
N ASN A 118 8.58 -8.60 13.40
CA ASN A 118 8.32 -7.54 14.37
C ASN A 118 6.93 -6.89 14.24
N PHE A 119 6.27 -6.98 13.08
CA PHE A 119 4.98 -6.31 12.81
C PHE A 119 3.81 -7.27 12.54
N GLY A 120 3.99 -8.58 12.85
CA GLY A 120 2.98 -9.59 12.58
C GLY A 120 2.68 -9.76 11.09
N THR A 121 1.44 -10.05 10.73
CA THR A 121 1.04 -10.21 9.33
C THR A 121 0.66 -8.87 8.74
N VAL A 122 1.44 -8.41 7.77
CA VAL A 122 1.23 -7.15 7.04
C VAL A 122 0.80 -7.45 5.61
N VAL A 123 -0.22 -6.77 5.09
CA VAL A 123 -0.53 -6.80 3.65
C VAL A 123 0.24 -5.69 2.97
N GLN A 124 1.06 -6.03 1.99
CA GLN A 124 1.70 -5.05 1.11
C GLN A 124 1.06 -5.11 -0.27
N ILE A 125 0.60 -3.95 -0.74
CA ILE A 125 -0.14 -3.80 -1.99
C ILE A 125 0.61 -2.80 -2.87
N GLU A 126 0.97 -3.21 -4.07
CA GLU A 126 1.50 -2.34 -5.11
C GLU A 126 0.36 -1.92 -6.04
N VAL A 127 0.08 -0.62 -6.14
CA VAL A 127 -0.95 -0.06 -7.01
C VAL A 127 -0.27 0.61 -8.20
N GLY A 128 -0.39 -0.01 -9.36
CA GLY A 128 0.16 0.48 -10.63
C GLY A 128 -0.69 1.59 -11.26
N ALA A 129 -0.21 2.18 -12.36
CA ALA A 129 -1.05 3.04 -13.20
C ALA A 129 -2.08 2.19 -13.95
N CYS A 130 -3.23 2.80 -14.29
CA CYS A 130 -4.35 2.07 -14.87
C CYS A 130 -4.02 1.40 -16.22
N LEU A 131 -3.15 1.99 -17.04
CA LEU A 131 -2.87 1.52 -18.40
C LEU A 131 -1.39 1.26 -18.70
N VAL A 132 -0.45 1.91 -18.01
CA VAL A 132 0.96 1.96 -18.45
C VAL A 132 1.94 1.53 -17.34
N GLY A 133 1.49 1.41 -16.10
CA GLY A 133 2.36 1.04 -14.98
C GLY A 133 2.47 -0.47 -14.82
N LYS A 134 3.63 -1.04 -15.13
CA LYS A 134 3.92 -2.45 -14.82
C LYS A 134 4.50 -2.57 -13.44
N ILE A 135 3.86 -3.40 -12.60
CA ILE A 135 4.40 -3.87 -11.33
C ILE A 135 5.32 -5.04 -11.62
N GLU A 136 6.55 -4.99 -11.12
CA GLU A 136 7.50 -6.10 -11.22
C GLU A 136 7.94 -6.53 -9.84
N ASN A 137 7.36 -7.61 -9.34
CA ASN A 137 7.79 -8.29 -8.12
C ASN A 137 8.78 -9.41 -8.47
N TYR A 138 9.97 -9.42 -7.84
CA TYR A 138 11.05 -10.35 -8.21
C TYR A 138 10.83 -11.78 -7.74
N ARG A 139 10.04 -11.99 -6.68
CA ARG A 139 9.77 -13.32 -6.13
C ARG A 139 8.28 -13.58 -5.97
N GLN A 140 7.89 -14.82 -6.09
CA GLN A 140 6.52 -15.23 -5.81
C GLN A 140 6.31 -15.46 -4.30
N ALA A 141 7.09 -16.30 -3.68
CA ALA A 141 7.05 -16.57 -2.25
C ALA A 141 8.46 -16.87 -1.72
N GLY A 142 8.64 -16.79 -0.40
CA GLY A 142 9.90 -17.20 0.24
C GLY A 142 10.32 -16.31 1.38
N VAL A 143 11.49 -16.60 1.94
CA VAL A 143 12.14 -15.83 3.00
C VAL A 143 12.53 -14.46 2.47
N ILE A 144 12.29 -13.43 3.27
CA ILE A 144 12.57 -12.03 2.95
C ILE A 144 13.44 -11.40 4.03
N ARG A 145 14.17 -10.38 3.63
CA ARG A 145 15.05 -9.60 4.52
C ARG A 145 14.63 -8.14 4.53
N ARG A 146 14.69 -7.53 5.70
CA ARG A 146 14.48 -6.10 5.90
C ARG A 146 15.37 -5.27 4.97
N GLY A 147 14.78 -4.38 4.17
CA GLY A 147 15.49 -3.57 3.19
C GLY A 147 15.91 -4.29 1.91
N GLU A 148 15.68 -5.60 1.79
CA GLU A 148 15.89 -6.32 0.53
C GLU A 148 14.90 -5.83 -0.53
N GLU A 149 15.39 -5.59 -1.75
CA GLU A 149 14.57 -5.11 -2.85
C GLU A 149 13.50 -6.15 -3.23
N LYS A 150 12.22 -5.74 -3.12
CA LYS A 150 11.06 -6.57 -3.47
C LYS A 150 10.72 -6.47 -4.94
N GLY A 151 10.87 -5.28 -5.52
CA GLY A 151 10.47 -5.02 -6.90
C GLY A 151 10.60 -3.57 -7.32
N LEU A 152 9.99 -3.28 -8.47
CA LEU A 152 9.97 -1.92 -9.03
C LEU A 152 8.66 -1.66 -9.79
N PHE A 153 8.35 -0.38 -9.94
CA PHE A 153 7.33 0.08 -10.88
C PHE A 153 8.00 0.57 -12.17
N ARG A 154 7.52 0.11 -13.31
CA ARG A 154 7.91 0.64 -14.62
C ARG A 154 6.87 1.63 -15.08
N PHE A 155 7.29 2.89 -15.29
CA PHE A 155 6.52 3.99 -15.86
C PHE A 155 5.26 4.43 -15.09
N GLY A 156 5.18 5.73 -14.83
CA GLY A 156 4.03 6.41 -14.25
C GLY A 156 4.01 6.44 -12.71
N GLY A 157 3.16 7.28 -12.15
CA GLY A 157 2.96 7.39 -10.71
C GLY A 157 2.56 6.05 -10.09
N SER A 158 3.06 5.75 -8.91
CA SER A 158 2.93 4.47 -8.24
C SER A 158 2.54 4.68 -6.77
N THR A 159 1.88 3.71 -6.19
CA THR A 159 1.52 3.78 -4.76
C THR A 159 1.75 2.42 -4.12
N ILE A 160 2.33 2.43 -2.93
CA ILE A 160 2.39 1.26 -2.05
C ILE A 160 1.40 1.48 -0.91
N VAL A 161 0.62 0.46 -0.60
CA VAL A 161 -0.25 0.45 0.57
C VAL A 161 0.20 -0.66 1.51
N LEU A 162 0.29 -0.33 2.80
CA LEU A 162 0.58 -1.29 3.86
C LEU A 162 -0.61 -1.32 4.81
N LEU A 163 -1.12 -2.53 5.11
CA LEU A 163 -2.16 -2.73 6.11
C LEU A 163 -1.56 -3.44 7.32
N PHE A 164 -1.74 -2.85 8.48
CA PHE A 164 -1.33 -3.39 9.77
C PHE A 164 -2.54 -3.69 10.64
N LYS A 165 -2.48 -4.77 11.41
CA LYS A 165 -3.52 -5.10 12.39
C LYS A 165 -3.55 -4.09 13.53
N GLU A 166 -4.63 -4.10 14.29
CA GLU A 166 -4.81 -3.24 15.47
C GLU A 166 -3.65 -3.38 16.46
N GLY A 167 -3.17 -2.26 17.00
CA GLY A 167 -2.13 -2.19 18.03
C GLY A 167 -0.71 -2.48 17.56
N VAL A 168 -0.49 -2.74 16.26
CA VAL A 168 0.86 -3.05 15.73
C VAL A 168 1.71 -1.80 15.56
N LEU A 169 1.12 -0.69 15.12
CA LEU A 169 1.82 0.56 14.92
C LEU A 169 1.40 1.62 15.93
N ASP A 170 2.39 2.22 16.56
CA ASP A 170 2.22 3.45 17.36
C ASP A 170 2.70 4.65 16.52
N LEU A 171 1.76 5.35 15.92
CA LEU A 171 2.03 6.54 15.11
C LEU A 171 1.52 7.79 15.82
N PRO A 172 2.28 8.91 15.77
CA PRO A 172 1.84 10.19 16.28
C PRO A 172 0.49 10.59 15.69
N GLN A 173 -0.44 11.02 16.54
CA GLN A 173 -1.79 11.45 16.15
C GLN A 173 -1.76 12.53 15.05
N GLU A 174 -0.74 13.38 15.09
CA GLU A 174 -0.51 14.43 14.09
C GLU A 174 -0.44 13.90 12.64
N ILE A 175 0.09 12.69 12.43
CA ILE A 175 0.18 12.10 11.08
C ILE A 175 -1.22 11.81 10.52
N PHE A 176 -2.13 11.29 11.34
CA PHE A 176 -3.51 11.06 10.94
C PHE A 176 -4.25 12.36 10.68
N GLU A 177 -4.04 13.40 11.53
CA GLU A 177 -4.65 14.72 11.36
C GLU A 177 -4.15 15.41 10.08
N GLN A 178 -2.86 15.33 9.77
CA GLN A 178 -2.31 15.84 8.52
C GLN A 178 -2.96 15.17 7.31
N THR A 179 -3.12 13.85 7.36
CA THR A 179 -3.80 13.10 6.30
C THR A 179 -5.25 13.56 6.10
N LEU A 180 -6.01 13.76 7.18
CA LEU A 180 -7.39 14.26 7.10
C LEU A 180 -7.49 15.65 6.46
N HIS A 181 -6.44 16.47 6.57
CA HIS A 181 -6.34 17.79 5.91
C HIS A 181 -5.73 17.72 4.51
N GLY A 182 -5.59 16.52 3.93
CA GLY A 182 -5.01 16.30 2.62
C GLY A 182 -3.51 16.62 2.53
N ARG A 183 -2.79 16.58 3.66
CA ARG A 183 -1.36 16.78 3.73
C ARG A 183 -0.66 15.42 3.82
N GLU A 184 0.33 15.23 2.97
CA GLU A 184 1.19 14.05 2.98
C GLU A 184 2.52 14.39 3.67
N LYS A 185 3.09 13.41 4.37
CA LYS A 185 4.40 13.54 4.98
C LYS A 185 5.47 12.98 4.02
N PRO A 186 6.53 13.75 3.69
CA PRO A 186 7.64 13.27 2.86
C PRO A 186 8.51 12.24 3.59
#